data_8233db91f956dc55770a64c60d941ac2
#
_entry.id   8233db91f956dc55770a64c60d941ac2
#
_cell.length_a   1.000
_cell.length_b   1.000
_cell.length_c   1.000
_cell.angle_alpha   90.00
_cell.angle_beta   90.00
_cell.angle_gamma   90.00
#
_symmetry.space_group_name_H-M   'P 1'
#
loop_
_entity.id
_entity.type
_entity.pdbx_description
1 polymer ?
#
loop_
_entity_poly.entity_id
_entity_poly.type
_entity_poly.pdbx_seq_one_letter_code
_entity_poly.pdbx_strand_id
1 'polypeptide(L)'
;MRVNLTVRLRLLLKILMVLFVLPVCVYAQDDDDWPSLSYLRSDYKQVAVVAHIRIKQAEITNRIIGYENWRIRGEVIESFKGKFKKGDAIEYVHGAEAGFKQSYFTGEKIVFLLAEKEGQRKYYAVLENSTLPYTEATVKKLRVIRGRRR
;
A
#
# COMPACT_ATOMS: atom_id res chain seq x y z
N MET A 1 -20.12 -63.94 1.59
CA MET A 1 -19.02 -62.99 1.80
C MET A 1 -19.55 -61.80 2.63
N ARG A 2 -19.37 -61.79 3.95
CA ARG A 2 -19.85 -60.67 4.82
C ARG A 2 -18.69 -59.68 4.96
N VAL A 3 -18.73 -58.61 4.19
CA VAL A 3 -17.77 -57.50 4.30
C VAL A 3 -18.12 -56.73 5.56
N ASN A 4 -17.17 -56.70 6.53
CA ASN A 4 -17.34 -56.12 7.85
C ASN A 4 -17.72 -54.65 7.77
N LEU A 5 -18.91 -54.31 8.24
CA LEU A 5 -19.48 -52.97 8.29
C LEU A 5 -18.58 -51.96 8.99
N THR A 6 -17.81 -52.43 9.99
CA THR A 6 -16.84 -51.62 10.71
C THR A 6 -15.65 -51.13 9.89
N VAL A 7 -15.21 -51.87 8.86
CA VAL A 7 -14.12 -51.48 7.97
C VAL A 7 -14.58 -50.38 7.00
N ARG A 8 -15.80 -50.51 6.49
CA ARG A 8 -16.39 -49.48 5.60
C ARG A 8 -16.65 -48.15 6.34
N LEU A 9 -17.09 -48.20 7.58
CA LEU A 9 -17.34 -47.02 8.41
C LEU A 9 -16.03 -46.27 8.73
N ARG A 10 -14.96 -46.99 9.05
CA ARG A 10 -13.64 -46.41 9.31
C ARG A 10 -13.00 -45.78 8.06
N LEU A 11 -13.22 -46.37 6.89
CA LEU A 11 -12.75 -45.81 5.61
C LEU A 11 -13.49 -44.54 5.22
N LEU A 12 -14.82 -44.52 5.38
CA LEU A 12 -15.66 -43.32 5.17
C LEU A 12 -15.29 -42.17 6.09
N LEU A 13 -15.01 -42.46 7.39
CA LEU A 13 -14.60 -41.43 8.35
C LEU A 13 -13.24 -40.81 7.99
N LYS A 14 -12.29 -41.61 7.50
CA LYS A 14 -10.97 -41.12 7.03
C LYS A 14 -11.09 -40.26 5.78
N ILE A 15 -11.93 -40.63 4.85
CA ILE A 15 -12.19 -39.84 3.61
C ILE A 15 -12.90 -38.53 3.96
N LEU A 16 -13.85 -38.54 4.89
CA LEU A 16 -14.55 -37.34 5.34
C LEU A 16 -13.59 -36.37 6.07
N MET A 17 -12.64 -36.87 6.86
CA MET A 17 -11.60 -36.03 7.51
C MET A 17 -10.67 -35.37 6.50
N VAL A 18 -10.27 -36.07 5.46
CA VAL A 18 -9.40 -35.52 4.40
C VAL A 18 -10.13 -34.43 3.58
N LEU A 19 -11.42 -34.61 3.32
CA LEU A 19 -12.24 -33.61 2.62
C LEU A 19 -12.52 -32.34 3.43
N PHE A 20 -12.48 -32.41 4.78
CA PHE A 20 -12.67 -31.23 5.64
C PHE A 20 -11.37 -30.43 5.88
N VAL A 21 -10.18 -31.05 5.73
CA VAL A 21 -8.90 -30.37 5.94
C VAL A 21 -8.42 -29.60 4.68
N LEU A 22 -8.81 -30.03 3.49
CA LEU A 22 -8.38 -29.40 2.24
C LEU A 22 -8.89 -27.96 1.99
N PRO A 23 -10.10 -27.54 2.38
CA PRO A 23 -10.52 -26.16 2.15
C PRO A 23 -9.94 -25.15 3.14
N VAL A 24 -9.42 -25.56 4.29
CA VAL A 24 -8.87 -24.64 5.30
C VAL A 24 -7.47 -24.16 4.92
N CYS A 25 -6.69 -24.95 4.18
CA CYS A 25 -5.35 -24.54 3.73
C CYS A 25 -5.34 -23.55 2.56
N VAL A 26 -6.44 -23.38 1.84
CA VAL A 26 -6.51 -22.49 0.67
C VAL A 26 -6.85 -21.04 1.06
N TYR A 27 -7.43 -20.81 2.23
CA TYR A 27 -7.80 -19.47 2.71
C TYR A 27 -6.74 -18.77 3.60
N ALA A 28 -5.66 -19.46 3.97
CA ALA A 28 -4.65 -18.92 4.88
C ALA A 28 -3.42 -18.30 4.17
N GLN A 29 -3.48 -18.08 2.86
CA GLN A 29 -2.29 -17.66 2.08
C GLN A 29 -2.30 -16.24 1.55
N ASP A 30 -3.31 -15.39 1.90
CA ASP A 30 -3.44 -14.04 1.33
C ASP A 30 -3.10 -12.87 2.28
N ASP A 31 -2.83 -13.11 3.57
CA ASP A 31 -2.58 -12.01 4.53
C ASP A 31 -1.15 -11.45 4.49
N ASP A 32 -0.18 -12.15 3.90
CA ASP A 32 1.23 -11.69 3.83
C ASP A 32 1.55 -10.80 2.62
N ASP A 33 0.59 -10.52 1.73
CA ASP A 33 0.84 -9.80 0.48
C ASP A 33 0.35 -8.35 0.46
N TRP A 34 0.24 -7.72 1.64
CA TRP A 34 -0.11 -6.30 1.73
C TRP A 34 1.05 -5.38 1.33
N PRO A 35 0.82 -4.33 0.53
CA PRO A 35 -0.43 -4.00 -0.18
C PRO A 35 -0.66 -4.91 -1.39
N SER A 36 -1.93 -5.32 -1.61
CA SER A 36 -2.28 -6.16 -2.75
C SER A 36 -2.06 -5.45 -4.09
N LEU A 37 -1.85 -6.22 -5.15
CA LEU A 37 -1.67 -5.64 -6.49
C LEU A 37 -2.93 -4.89 -6.99
N SER A 38 -4.13 -5.32 -6.58
CA SER A 38 -5.40 -4.67 -6.90
C SER A 38 -5.52 -3.31 -6.21
N TYR A 39 -5.18 -3.24 -4.93
CA TYR A 39 -5.11 -2.00 -4.15
C TYR A 39 -4.17 -0.99 -4.81
N LEU A 40 -2.92 -1.39 -5.06
CA LEU A 40 -1.94 -0.52 -5.71
C LEU A 40 -2.37 -0.02 -7.09
N ARG A 41 -3.07 -0.87 -7.88
CA ARG A 41 -3.60 -0.47 -9.19
C ARG A 41 -4.73 0.56 -9.08
N SER A 42 -5.61 0.40 -8.07
CA SER A 42 -6.68 1.35 -7.82
C SER A 42 -6.11 2.74 -7.51
N ASP A 43 -5.22 2.83 -6.55
CA ASP A 43 -4.60 4.09 -6.14
C ASP A 43 -3.74 4.69 -7.26
N TYR A 44 -2.97 3.86 -7.96
CA TYR A 44 -2.16 4.30 -9.10
C TYR A 44 -2.98 5.00 -10.20
N LYS A 45 -4.23 4.58 -10.43
CA LYS A 45 -5.10 5.21 -11.44
C LYS A 45 -5.54 6.61 -11.02
N GLN A 46 -5.82 6.81 -9.74
CA GLN A 46 -6.45 8.01 -9.20
C GLN A 46 -5.47 9.18 -9.05
N VAL A 47 -4.18 8.92 -8.88
CA VAL A 47 -3.18 9.93 -8.50
C VAL A 47 -2.40 10.47 -9.69
N ALA A 48 -1.80 11.65 -9.53
CA ALA A 48 -0.92 12.26 -10.51
C ALA A 48 0.53 11.76 -10.40
N VAL A 49 0.96 11.39 -9.19
CA VAL A 49 2.35 10.96 -8.91
C VAL A 49 2.32 9.70 -8.06
N VAL A 50 3.19 8.75 -8.40
CA VAL A 50 3.56 7.61 -7.56
C VAL A 50 5.07 7.55 -7.51
N ALA A 51 5.65 7.64 -6.32
CA ALA A 51 7.09 7.69 -6.16
C ALA A 51 7.56 6.98 -4.87
N HIS A 52 8.74 6.36 -4.96
CA HIS A 52 9.57 6.00 -3.83
C HIS A 52 10.41 7.22 -3.47
N ILE A 53 10.30 7.70 -2.25
CA ILE A 53 10.97 8.89 -1.78
C ILE A 53 11.74 8.63 -0.48
N ARG A 54 12.76 9.45 -0.24
CA ARG A 54 13.41 9.59 1.08
C ARG A 54 12.98 10.91 1.68
N ILE A 55 12.28 10.84 2.83
CA ILE A 55 11.84 12.04 3.54
C ILE A 55 13.07 12.73 4.17
N LYS A 56 13.18 14.03 3.97
CA LYS A 56 14.24 14.88 4.51
C LYS A 56 13.72 15.79 5.63
N GLN A 57 12.47 16.24 5.51
CA GLN A 57 11.86 17.18 6.45
C GLN A 57 10.35 16.97 6.51
N ALA A 58 9.78 17.10 7.71
CA ALA A 58 8.36 17.16 7.94
C ALA A 58 8.04 18.25 8.97
N GLU A 59 7.11 19.14 8.66
CA GLU A 59 6.72 20.26 9.51
C GLU A 59 5.20 20.47 9.48
N ILE A 60 4.61 20.80 10.62
CA ILE A 60 3.19 21.16 10.70
C ILE A 60 3.03 22.56 10.12
N THR A 61 2.12 22.71 9.17
CA THR A 61 1.82 24.01 8.52
C THR A 61 0.49 24.59 8.99
N ASN A 62 -0.44 23.76 9.41
CA ASN A 62 -1.74 24.21 9.89
C ASN A 62 -2.29 23.19 10.90
N ARG A 63 -3.03 23.71 11.92
CA ARG A 63 -3.78 22.92 12.90
C ARG A 63 -5.23 23.36 12.88
N ILE A 64 -6.11 22.40 12.64
CA ILE A 64 -7.55 22.55 12.76
C ILE A 64 -7.99 21.61 13.87
N ILE A 65 -9.12 21.87 14.54
CA ILE A 65 -9.62 21.01 15.61
C ILE A 65 -9.66 19.54 15.15
N GLY A 66 -8.84 18.69 15.81
CA GLY A 66 -8.76 17.27 15.52
C GLY A 66 -7.86 16.89 14.33
N TYR A 67 -7.27 17.85 13.60
CA TYR A 67 -6.48 17.57 12.41
C TYR A 67 -5.26 18.47 12.27
N GLU A 68 -4.17 17.94 11.70
CA GLU A 68 -2.94 18.65 11.41
C GLU A 68 -2.54 18.45 9.94
N ASN A 69 -2.16 19.53 9.25
CA ASN A 69 -1.57 19.47 7.92
C ASN A 69 -0.06 19.53 8.05
N TRP A 70 0.60 18.51 7.50
CA TRP A 70 2.05 18.41 7.46
C TRP A 70 2.55 18.73 6.06
N ARG A 71 3.56 19.59 5.97
CA ARG A 71 4.36 19.77 4.76
C ARG A 71 5.52 18.82 4.82
N ILE A 72 5.59 17.92 3.83
CA ILE A 72 6.62 16.91 3.74
C ILE A 72 7.52 17.27 2.55
N ARG A 73 8.83 17.28 2.78
CA ARG A 73 9.85 17.44 1.76
C ARG A 73 10.73 16.23 1.70
N GLY A 74 11.06 15.80 0.49
CA GLY A 74 11.88 14.62 0.26
C GLY A 74 12.62 14.67 -1.06
N GLU A 75 13.33 13.59 -1.32
CA GLU A 75 14.07 13.33 -2.55
C GLU A 75 13.51 12.07 -3.20
N VAL A 76 13.25 12.10 -4.49
CA VAL A 76 12.74 10.98 -5.27
C VAL A 76 13.88 9.97 -5.50
N ILE A 77 13.67 8.74 -5.05
CA ILE A 77 14.57 7.60 -5.29
C ILE A 77 14.20 6.89 -6.59
N GLU A 78 12.89 6.63 -6.78
CA GLU A 78 12.35 6.07 -8.02
C GLU A 78 10.96 6.64 -8.28
N SER A 79 10.68 7.01 -9.55
CA SER A 79 9.35 7.45 -9.98
C SER A 79 8.66 6.36 -10.77
N PHE A 80 7.43 6.03 -10.37
CA PHE A 80 6.58 5.05 -11.08
C PHE A 80 5.53 5.74 -11.95
N LYS A 81 5.11 6.96 -11.57
CA LYS A 81 4.14 7.79 -12.30
C LYS A 81 4.41 9.27 -12.04
N GLY A 82 4.19 10.11 -13.07
CA GLY A 82 4.34 11.56 -12.99
C GLY A 82 5.64 12.05 -13.64
N LYS A 83 5.95 13.32 -13.42
CA LYS A 83 7.05 14.02 -14.08
C LYS A 83 8.41 13.95 -13.37
N PHE A 84 8.40 13.50 -12.14
CA PHE A 84 9.61 13.47 -11.31
C PHE A 84 10.61 12.41 -11.77
N LYS A 85 11.90 12.70 -11.58
CA LYS A 85 13.01 11.81 -11.86
C LYS A 85 13.76 11.52 -10.56
N LYS A 86 14.61 10.49 -10.58
CA LYS A 86 15.50 10.18 -9.46
C LYS A 86 16.38 11.40 -9.13
N GLY A 87 16.46 11.77 -7.87
CA GLY A 87 17.19 12.92 -7.34
C GLY A 87 16.39 14.22 -7.28
N ASP A 88 15.20 14.27 -7.90
CA ASP A 88 14.37 15.47 -7.82
C ASP A 88 13.86 15.70 -6.39
N ALA A 89 13.84 16.98 -5.99
CA ALA A 89 13.14 17.40 -4.78
C ALA A 89 11.63 17.31 -4.98
N ILE A 90 10.92 16.80 -3.97
CA ILE A 90 9.47 16.72 -3.96
C ILE A 90 8.92 17.33 -2.66
N GLU A 91 7.84 18.11 -2.79
CA GLU A 91 7.10 18.66 -1.66
C GLU A 91 5.62 18.30 -1.81
N TYR A 92 4.98 17.88 -0.70
CA TYR A 92 3.56 17.56 -0.67
C TYR A 92 2.95 17.81 0.71
N VAL A 93 1.62 17.88 0.77
CA VAL A 93 0.85 18.01 1.99
C VAL A 93 0.30 16.65 2.42
N HIS A 94 0.41 16.36 3.71
CA HIS A 94 -0.18 15.17 4.34
C HIS A 94 -1.09 15.63 5.48
N GLY A 95 -2.39 15.36 5.36
CA GLY A 95 -3.35 15.56 6.45
C GLY A 95 -3.29 14.35 7.40
N ALA A 96 -3.22 14.60 8.69
CA ALA A 96 -3.23 13.59 9.73
C ALA A 96 -4.07 14.03 10.93
N GLU A 97 -4.53 13.09 11.75
CA GLU A 97 -5.17 13.38 13.02
C GLU A 97 -4.21 14.14 13.95
N ALA A 98 -4.78 15.01 14.78
CA ALA A 98 -3.98 15.80 15.74
C ALA A 98 -3.24 14.87 16.71
N GLY A 99 -1.96 15.20 16.97
CA GLY A 99 -1.07 14.38 17.81
C GLY A 99 -0.34 13.27 17.08
N PHE A 100 -0.40 13.26 15.76
CA PHE A 100 0.39 12.35 14.94
C PHE A 100 1.90 12.57 15.16
N LYS A 101 2.66 11.50 15.29
CA LYS A 101 4.08 11.61 15.65
C LYS A 101 4.92 11.96 14.41
N GLN A 102 5.79 12.96 14.53
CA GLN A 102 6.73 13.33 13.48
C GLN A 102 7.62 12.15 13.02
N SER A 103 7.90 11.18 13.90
CA SER A 103 8.67 9.99 13.58
C SER A 103 8.06 9.12 12.48
N TYR A 104 6.74 9.26 12.23
CA TYR A 104 6.09 8.61 11.10
C TYR A 104 6.60 9.13 9.75
N PHE A 105 6.97 10.42 9.70
CA PHE A 105 7.46 11.08 8.50
C PHE A 105 8.98 11.04 8.42
N THR A 106 9.55 9.86 8.53
CA THR A 106 11.01 9.62 8.41
C THR A 106 11.29 8.44 7.49
N GLY A 107 12.54 8.38 7.00
CA GLY A 107 13.02 7.27 6.20
C GLY A 107 12.46 7.25 4.77
N GLU A 108 12.32 6.05 4.24
CA GLU A 108 11.85 5.83 2.87
C GLU A 108 10.38 5.44 2.86
N LYS A 109 9.62 6.03 1.93
CA LYS A 109 8.18 5.82 1.78
C LYS A 109 7.81 5.67 0.30
N ILE A 110 6.75 4.93 0.05
CA ILE A 110 6.04 4.97 -1.24
C ILE A 110 4.85 5.91 -1.06
N VAL A 111 4.75 6.94 -1.91
CA VAL A 111 3.69 7.94 -1.83
C VAL A 111 2.86 7.98 -3.10
N PHE A 112 1.56 8.18 -2.91
CA PHE A 112 0.57 8.36 -3.95
C PHE A 112 -0.01 9.75 -3.82
N LEU A 113 0.25 10.64 -4.79
CA LEU A 113 -0.04 12.06 -4.66
C LEU A 113 -1.06 12.53 -5.71
N LEU A 114 -2.12 13.15 -5.22
CA LEU A 114 -3.07 13.92 -6.01
C LEU A 114 -2.44 15.28 -6.39
N ALA A 115 -2.77 15.76 -7.57
CA ALA A 115 -2.48 17.16 -7.95
C ALA A 115 -3.68 18.01 -7.55
N GLU A 116 -3.47 18.87 -6.59
CA GLU A 116 -4.49 19.76 -6.04
C GLU A 116 -4.28 21.20 -6.45
N LYS A 117 -5.33 22.01 -6.35
CA LYS A 117 -5.30 23.44 -6.64
C LYS A 117 -6.10 24.22 -5.61
N GLU A 118 -5.47 25.24 -5.03
CA GLU A 118 -6.12 26.20 -4.15
C GLU A 118 -5.89 27.61 -4.72
N GLY A 119 -6.92 28.24 -5.26
CA GLY A 119 -6.79 29.50 -6.03
C GLY A 119 -5.85 29.33 -7.21
N GLN A 120 -4.76 30.10 -7.25
CA GLN A 120 -3.70 30.01 -8.27
C GLN A 120 -2.57 29.03 -7.90
N ARG A 121 -2.52 28.59 -6.64
CA ARG A 121 -1.48 27.68 -6.14
C ARG A 121 -1.81 26.24 -6.51
N LYS A 122 -0.86 25.58 -7.16
CA LYS A 122 -0.89 24.14 -7.40
C LYS A 122 0.03 23.46 -6.39
N TYR A 123 -0.42 22.35 -5.81
CA TYR A 123 0.37 21.57 -4.87
C TYR A 123 0.06 20.08 -5.01
N TYR A 124 0.83 19.25 -4.36
CA TYR A 124 0.54 17.82 -4.24
C TYR A 124 0.02 17.51 -2.85
N ALA A 125 -1.00 16.67 -2.76
CA ALA A 125 -1.53 16.14 -1.51
C ALA A 125 -1.51 14.61 -1.55
N VAL A 126 -1.26 13.99 -0.40
CA VAL A 126 -1.32 12.52 -0.29
C VAL A 126 -2.76 12.06 -0.51
N LEU A 127 -2.96 11.00 -1.29
CA LEU A 127 -4.21 10.26 -1.34
C LEU A 127 -4.41 9.59 0.02
N GLU A 128 -5.62 9.67 0.58
CA GLU A 128 -5.94 9.15 1.92
C GLU A 128 -5.43 7.71 2.08
N ASN A 129 -4.74 7.43 3.20
CA ASN A 129 -4.12 6.15 3.54
C ASN A 129 -3.08 5.61 2.54
N SER A 130 -2.60 6.42 1.59
CA SER A 130 -1.69 5.99 0.53
C SER A 130 -0.24 6.49 0.72
N THR A 131 0.21 6.54 1.97
CA THR A 131 1.65 6.60 2.30
C THR A 131 2.06 5.27 2.91
N LEU A 132 2.82 4.49 2.15
CA LEU A 132 3.22 3.13 2.53
C LEU A 132 4.68 3.11 2.97
N PRO A 133 5.07 2.29 3.96
CA PRO A 133 6.47 2.01 4.22
C PRO A 133 7.12 1.42 2.95
N TYR A 134 8.41 1.73 2.76
CA TYR A 134 9.15 1.10 1.68
C TYR A 134 9.30 -0.41 1.93
N THR A 135 8.96 -1.20 0.92
CA THR A 135 9.34 -2.61 0.82
C THR A 135 9.71 -2.95 -0.62
N GLU A 136 10.67 -3.85 -0.80
CA GLU A 136 11.07 -4.31 -2.14
C GLU A 136 9.90 -4.97 -2.88
N ALA A 137 9.04 -5.70 -2.16
CA ALA A 137 7.85 -6.33 -2.71
C ALA A 137 6.88 -5.30 -3.32
N THR A 138 6.61 -4.18 -2.60
CA THR A 138 5.76 -3.09 -3.09
C THR A 138 6.36 -2.44 -4.34
N VAL A 139 7.66 -2.16 -4.32
CA VAL A 139 8.38 -1.59 -5.48
C VAL A 139 8.28 -2.50 -6.70
N LYS A 140 8.50 -3.82 -6.52
CA LYS A 140 8.36 -4.80 -7.60
C LYS A 140 6.95 -4.79 -8.21
N LYS A 141 5.90 -4.73 -7.38
CA LYS A 141 4.50 -4.63 -7.85
C LYS A 141 4.26 -3.34 -8.64
N LEU A 142 4.80 -2.20 -8.18
CA LEU A 142 4.67 -0.92 -8.88
C LEU A 142 5.39 -0.89 -10.23
N ARG A 143 6.56 -1.52 -10.34
CA ARG A 143 7.27 -1.70 -11.62
C ARG A 143 6.44 -2.52 -12.62
N VAL A 144 5.73 -3.57 -12.16
CA VAL A 144 4.80 -4.35 -13.00
C VAL A 144 3.62 -3.50 -13.47
N ILE A 145 3.04 -2.66 -12.58
CA ILE A 145 1.94 -1.75 -12.95
C ILE A 145 2.39 -0.74 -14.01
N ARG A 146 3.58 -0.13 -13.82
CA ARG A 146 4.19 0.82 -14.77
C ARG A 146 4.44 0.18 -16.15
N GLY A 147 4.99 -1.04 -16.18
CA GLY A 147 5.36 -1.73 -17.41
C GLY A 147 4.17 -2.14 -18.30
N ARG A 148 2.97 -2.31 -17.74
CA ARG A 148 1.74 -2.67 -18.49
C ARG A 148 1.09 -1.50 -19.24
N ARG A 149 1.62 -0.29 -19.12
CA ARG A 149 1.09 0.94 -19.78
C ARG A 149 1.89 1.38 -21.03
N ARG A 150 2.84 0.56 -21.46
CA ARG A 150 3.59 0.78 -22.71
C ARG A 150 2.98 0.06 -23.87
#